data_00b3c21df10c3e8b5ea5bd69bb5999a8
#
_entry.id   00b3c21df10c3e8b5ea5bd69bb5999a8
#
_cell.length_a   1.000
_cell.length_b   1.000
_cell.length_c   1.000
_cell.angle_alpha   90.00
_cell.angle_beta   90.00
_cell.angle_gamma   90.00
#
_symmetry.space_group_name_H-M   'P 1'
#
loop_
_entity.id
_entity.type
_entity.pdbx_description
1 polymer ?
#
loop_
_entity_poly.entity_id
_entity_poly.type
_entity_poly.pdbx_seq_one_letter_code
_entity_poly.pdbx_strand_id
1 'polypeptide(L)'
;MTNPATIPTPVKDIQGDGRWMSMHKRFLHDAKVRPCDVLFIGDSLIRNMFETEAWDTNFAPLNSLNFGIGGDCTEHVLWRIENGELDGINPKVVVLLIGTNNHHSSADQVAEGIEVIVWSITSKLPSAKVIVLGLLPRGQHPNPLREKHFQVNHALQEVTSTIPNSLYLNSDPGFVRSDGTISCDDMFDYLHLTRKGYKKFAKQIHDVVLKFLKYPDSSS
;
A
#
# COMPACT_ATOMS: atom_id res chain seq x y z
N MET A 1 -8.56 -17.23 18.86
CA MET A 1 -8.54 -17.70 17.45
C MET A 1 -7.41 -16.94 16.74
N THR A 2 -6.65 -17.61 15.89
CA THR A 2 -5.55 -16.98 15.15
C THR A 2 -6.11 -16.00 14.12
N ASN A 3 -5.53 -14.81 14.00
CA ASN A 3 -5.95 -13.81 13.02
C ASN A 3 -5.50 -14.24 11.60
N PRO A 4 -6.39 -14.52 10.65
CA PRO A 4 -6.01 -14.96 9.30
C PRO A 4 -5.25 -13.87 8.52
N ALA A 5 -5.49 -12.59 8.83
CA ALA A 5 -4.82 -11.46 8.16
C ALA A 5 -3.31 -11.36 8.47
N THR A 6 -2.83 -12.08 9.50
CA THR A 6 -1.41 -12.15 9.90
C THR A 6 -0.70 -13.43 9.45
N ILE A 7 -1.41 -14.35 8.76
CA ILE A 7 -0.84 -15.64 8.34
C ILE A 7 -0.42 -15.54 6.86
N PRO A 8 0.88 -15.61 6.54
CA PRO A 8 1.34 -15.56 5.15
C PRO A 8 0.66 -16.62 4.31
N THR A 9 -0.09 -16.20 3.31
CA THR A 9 -0.89 -17.11 2.48
C THR A 9 -0.86 -16.66 1.03
N PRO A 10 -0.49 -17.52 0.06
CA PRO A 10 -0.55 -17.15 -1.35
C PRO A 10 -2.00 -17.11 -1.84
N VAL A 11 -2.26 -16.32 -2.88
CA VAL A 11 -3.58 -16.33 -3.52
C VAL A 11 -3.85 -17.71 -4.13
N LYS A 12 -5.02 -18.27 -3.83
CA LYS A 12 -5.48 -19.50 -4.45
C LYS A 12 -5.85 -19.25 -5.91
N ASP A 13 -5.15 -19.88 -6.82
CA ASP A 13 -5.41 -19.78 -8.26
C ASP A 13 -6.65 -20.61 -8.65
N ILE A 14 -7.83 -20.03 -8.46
CA ILE A 14 -9.12 -20.69 -8.75
C ILE A 14 -9.35 -20.80 -10.27
N GLN A 15 -8.81 -19.84 -11.03
CA GLN A 15 -9.00 -19.75 -12.48
C GLN A 15 -7.99 -20.61 -13.25
N GLY A 16 -6.86 -20.98 -12.62
CA GLY A 16 -5.80 -21.77 -13.23
C GLY A 16 -4.99 -21.01 -14.28
N ASP A 17 -5.02 -19.65 -14.24
CA ASP A 17 -4.31 -18.82 -15.22
C ASP A 17 -2.90 -18.39 -14.75
N GLY A 18 -2.54 -18.64 -13.50
CA GLY A 18 -1.22 -18.39 -12.93
C GLY A 18 -0.82 -16.92 -12.83
N ARG A 19 -1.74 -15.98 -13.11
CA ARG A 19 -1.40 -14.54 -13.23
C ARG A 19 -0.81 -13.93 -11.97
N TRP A 20 -1.33 -14.27 -10.77
CA TRP A 20 -0.82 -13.76 -9.51
C TRP A 20 0.63 -14.19 -9.27
N MET A 21 0.91 -15.48 -9.44
CA MET A 21 2.26 -16.03 -9.31
C MET A 21 3.21 -15.51 -10.41
N SER A 22 2.68 -15.23 -11.61
CA SER A 22 3.45 -14.60 -12.70
C SER A 22 3.89 -13.18 -12.31
N MET A 23 3.00 -12.39 -11.68
CA MET A 23 3.34 -11.06 -11.17
C MET A 23 4.39 -11.13 -10.06
N HIS A 24 4.24 -12.04 -9.10
CA HIS A 24 5.24 -12.27 -8.06
C HIS A 24 6.62 -12.61 -8.66
N LYS A 25 6.69 -13.55 -9.61
CA LYS A 25 7.95 -13.90 -10.30
C LYS A 25 8.57 -12.71 -11.05
N ARG A 26 7.75 -11.85 -11.66
CA ARG A 26 8.22 -10.63 -12.29
C ARG A 26 8.83 -9.68 -11.24
N PHE A 27 8.22 -9.50 -10.08
CA PHE A 27 8.76 -8.67 -9.01
C PHE A 27 10.07 -9.20 -8.45
N LEU A 28 10.21 -10.53 -8.30
CA LEU A 28 11.50 -11.16 -7.96
C LEU A 28 12.59 -10.89 -9.00
N HIS A 29 12.23 -10.82 -10.26
CA HIS A 29 13.17 -10.46 -11.35
C HIS A 29 13.52 -8.97 -11.27
N ASP A 30 12.51 -8.10 -11.21
CA ASP A 30 12.69 -6.63 -11.15
C ASP A 30 13.55 -6.23 -9.94
N ALA A 31 13.34 -6.86 -8.78
CA ALA A 31 14.15 -6.65 -7.58
C ALA A 31 15.65 -6.92 -7.78
N LYS A 32 16.00 -7.85 -8.67
CA LYS A 32 17.40 -8.24 -8.93
C LYS A 32 18.10 -7.36 -9.98
N VAL A 33 17.32 -6.82 -10.94
CA VAL A 33 17.92 -6.20 -12.13
C VAL A 33 17.68 -4.70 -12.24
N ARG A 34 16.79 -4.14 -11.44
CA ARG A 34 16.42 -2.71 -11.50
C ARG A 34 16.89 -1.96 -10.27
N PRO A 35 17.38 -0.71 -10.44
CA PRO A 35 17.61 0.16 -9.29
C PRO A 35 16.27 0.46 -8.58
N CYS A 36 16.31 0.54 -7.25
CA CYS A 36 15.14 0.82 -6.45
C CYS A 36 15.51 1.74 -5.28
N ASP A 37 15.19 3.02 -5.40
CA ASP A 37 15.26 3.98 -4.29
C ASP A 37 13.94 4.08 -3.54
N VAL A 38 12.81 3.85 -4.24
CA VAL A 38 11.45 3.87 -3.66
C VAL A 38 10.69 2.61 -4.09
N LEU A 39 10.14 1.88 -3.14
CA LEU A 39 9.33 0.69 -3.41
C LEU A 39 7.89 0.94 -3.00
N PHE A 40 6.95 0.71 -3.91
CA PHE A 40 5.51 0.70 -3.63
C PHE A 40 5.02 -0.74 -3.54
N ILE A 41 4.36 -1.09 -2.44
CA ILE A 41 3.78 -2.42 -2.20
C ILE A 41 2.30 -2.26 -1.86
N GLY A 42 1.45 -3.11 -2.43
CA GLY A 42 0.02 -3.08 -2.11
C GLY A 42 -0.86 -3.84 -3.09
N ASP A 43 -2.11 -3.41 -3.14
CA ASP A 43 -3.17 -4.01 -3.95
C ASP A 43 -3.40 -3.28 -5.30
N SER A 44 -4.64 -3.32 -5.81
CA SER A 44 -5.02 -2.66 -7.07
C SER A 44 -4.83 -1.15 -7.06
N LEU A 45 -4.94 -0.48 -5.91
CA LEU A 45 -4.75 0.97 -5.82
C LEU A 45 -3.28 1.34 -6.09
N ILE A 46 -2.34 0.56 -5.60
CA ILE A 46 -0.91 0.71 -5.92
C ILE A 46 -0.65 0.28 -7.37
N ARG A 47 -1.12 -0.91 -7.78
CA ARG A 47 -0.91 -1.40 -9.15
C ARG A 47 -1.36 -0.40 -10.20
N ASN A 48 -2.60 0.10 -10.09
CA ASN A 48 -3.21 0.94 -11.11
C ASN A 48 -2.56 2.33 -11.20
N MET A 49 -1.93 2.81 -10.13
CA MET A 49 -1.17 4.06 -10.14
C MET A 49 -0.02 4.01 -11.15
N PHE A 50 0.60 2.85 -11.36
CA PHE A 50 1.70 2.64 -12.31
C PHE A 50 1.33 3.02 -13.76
N GLU A 51 0.06 2.92 -14.13
CA GLU A 51 -0.44 3.20 -15.48
C GLU A 51 -0.93 4.67 -15.64
N THR A 52 -0.45 5.59 -14.80
CA THR A 52 -0.95 6.98 -14.77
C THR A 52 0.17 8.00 -14.95
N GLU A 53 -0.21 9.17 -15.52
CA GLU A 53 0.68 10.34 -15.58
C GLU A 53 1.22 10.75 -14.19
N ALA A 54 0.43 10.51 -13.13
CA ALA A 54 0.86 10.79 -11.77
C ALA A 54 2.07 9.94 -11.35
N TRP A 55 2.13 8.68 -11.81
CA TRP A 55 3.30 7.83 -11.62
C TRP A 55 4.50 8.32 -12.42
N ASP A 56 4.31 8.56 -13.71
CA ASP A 56 5.39 8.97 -14.62
C ASP A 56 6.04 10.27 -14.19
N THR A 57 5.24 11.20 -13.66
CA THR A 57 5.72 12.52 -13.24
C THR A 57 6.37 12.49 -11.85
N ASN A 58 5.77 11.77 -10.90
CA ASN A 58 6.15 11.91 -9.49
C ASN A 58 7.08 10.79 -8.99
N PHE A 59 6.94 9.57 -9.49
CA PHE A 59 7.61 8.40 -8.90
C PHE A 59 8.59 7.70 -9.85
N ALA A 60 8.29 7.59 -11.14
CA ALA A 60 9.22 6.99 -12.08
C ALA A 60 10.62 7.64 -12.09
N PRO A 61 10.75 9.00 -11.99
CA PRO A 61 12.05 9.65 -11.93
C PRO A 61 12.86 9.37 -10.65
N LEU A 62 12.23 8.78 -9.63
CA LEU A 62 12.83 8.47 -8.33
C LEU A 62 13.35 7.02 -8.24
N ASN A 63 13.61 6.36 -9.36
CA ASN A 63 13.93 4.92 -9.39
C ASN A 63 12.91 4.09 -8.61
N SER A 64 11.62 4.35 -8.82
CA SER A 64 10.55 3.67 -8.11
C SER A 64 10.19 2.34 -8.76
N LEU A 65 9.96 1.31 -7.94
CA LEU A 65 9.33 0.05 -8.34
C LEU A 65 7.91 -0.02 -7.79
N ASN A 66 7.03 -0.67 -8.53
CA ASN A 66 5.64 -0.88 -8.14
C ASN A 66 5.34 -2.38 -8.06
N PHE A 67 5.17 -2.86 -6.83
CA PHE A 67 4.84 -4.25 -6.49
C PHE A 67 3.38 -4.38 -6.01
N GLY A 68 2.47 -3.67 -6.69
CA GLY A 68 1.04 -3.81 -6.49
C GLY A 68 0.45 -4.99 -7.26
N ILE A 69 -0.41 -5.79 -6.62
CA ILE A 69 -1.20 -6.84 -7.28
C ILE A 69 -2.69 -6.63 -6.93
N GLY A 70 -3.54 -6.58 -7.95
CA GLY A 70 -4.97 -6.38 -7.75
C GLY A 70 -5.61 -7.49 -6.94
N GLY A 71 -6.44 -7.11 -5.95
CA GLY A 71 -7.15 -8.05 -5.09
C GLY A 71 -6.37 -8.55 -3.87
N ASP A 72 -5.09 -8.19 -3.72
CA ASP A 72 -4.31 -8.61 -2.56
C ASP A 72 -4.93 -8.15 -1.24
N CYS A 73 -4.90 -9.06 -0.28
CA CYS A 73 -5.14 -8.84 1.14
C CYS A 73 -3.79 -8.78 1.89
N THR A 74 -3.83 -8.46 3.17
CA THR A 74 -2.63 -8.40 4.03
C THR A 74 -1.83 -9.70 4.01
N GLU A 75 -2.48 -10.85 4.16
CA GLU A 75 -1.88 -12.19 4.14
C GLU A 75 -1.15 -12.50 2.82
N HIS A 76 -1.65 -11.98 1.69
CA HIS A 76 -1.01 -12.15 0.39
C HIS A 76 0.28 -11.33 0.26
N VAL A 77 0.22 -10.05 0.66
CA VAL A 77 1.41 -9.18 0.68
C VAL A 77 2.46 -9.74 1.62
N LEU A 78 2.08 -10.20 2.81
CA LEU A 78 2.99 -10.81 3.77
C LEU A 78 3.67 -12.04 3.17
N TRP A 79 2.91 -12.92 2.51
CA TRP A 79 3.49 -14.09 1.83
C TRP A 79 4.52 -13.68 0.76
N ARG A 80 4.21 -12.67 -0.08
CA ARG A 80 5.13 -12.21 -1.12
C ARG A 80 6.44 -11.67 -0.56
N ILE A 81 6.36 -10.91 0.53
CA ILE A 81 7.53 -10.37 1.24
C ILE A 81 8.40 -11.51 1.81
N GLU A 82 7.79 -12.51 2.40
CA GLU A 82 8.49 -13.67 2.95
C GLU A 82 9.07 -14.58 1.85
N ASN A 83 8.51 -14.53 0.65
CA ASN A 83 8.95 -15.31 -0.50
C ASN A 83 9.82 -14.51 -1.48
N GLY A 84 10.55 -13.51 -0.98
CA GLY A 84 11.73 -12.97 -1.65
C GLY A 84 11.55 -11.64 -2.37
N GLU A 85 10.37 -11.00 -2.36
CA GLU A 85 10.19 -9.72 -3.08
C GLU A 85 11.06 -8.57 -2.55
N LEU A 86 11.54 -8.67 -1.33
CA LEU A 86 12.47 -7.70 -0.76
C LEU A 86 13.94 -8.12 -0.86
N ASP A 87 14.22 -9.33 -1.36
CA ASP A 87 15.58 -9.84 -1.43
C ASP A 87 16.29 -9.21 -2.66
N GLY A 88 17.48 -8.65 -2.42
CA GLY A 88 18.29 -8.05 -3.50
C GLY A 88 17.98 -6.60 -3.82
N ILE A 89 17.05 -5.94 -3.12
CA ILE A 89 16.81 -4.49 -3.19
C ILE A 89 17.17 -3.82 -1.86
N ASN A 90 17.49 -2.53 -1.96
CA ASN A 90 17.75 -1.70 -0.76
C ASN A 90 17.15 -0.30 -0.95
N PRO A 91 15.81 -0.20 -1.00
CA PRO A 91 15.13 1.08 -1.15
C PRO A 91 15.36 1.96 0.08
N LYS A 92 15.41 3.27 -0.12
CA LYS A 92 15.43 4.27 0.95
C LYS A 92 14.04 4.47 1.57
N VAL A 93 12.99 4.28 0.73
CA VAL A 93 11.60 4.47 1.14
C VAL A 93 10.75 3.31 0.62
N VAL A 94 9.90 2.78 1.49
CA VAL A 94 8.84 1.83 1.14
C VAL A 94 7.48 2.49 1.39
N VAL A 95 6.60 2.46 0.41
CA VAL A 95 5.22 2.97 0.51
C VAL A 95 4.27 1.78 0.49
N LEU A 96 3.52 1.58 1.56
CA LEU A 96 2.61 0.46 1.75
C LEU A 96 1.16 0.94 1.76
N LEU A 97 0.31 0.35 0.90
CA LEU A 97 -1.15 0.50 0.95
C LEU A 97 -1.80 -0.87 0.75
N ILE A 98 -2.40 -1.40 1.81
CA ILE A 98 -3.04 -2.72 1.80
C ILE A 98 -4.13 -2.80 2.86
N GLY A 99 -5.16 -3.61 2.65
CA GLY A 99 -6.21 -3.88 3.64
C GLY A 99 -7.64 -3.66 3.12
N THR A 100 -7.84 -2.90 2.04
CA THR A 100 -9.19 -2.65 1.49
C THR A 100 -9.91 -3.92 1.04
N ASN A 101 -9.19 -5.00 0.73
CA ASN A 101 -9.73 -6.27 0.27
C ASN A 101 -9.97 -7.31 1.39
N ASN A 102 -9.54 -7.03 2.62
CA ASN A 102 -9.76 -7.92 3.76
C ASN A 102 -11.22 -7.89 4.24
N HIS A 103 -12.16 -8.27 3.38
CA HIS A 103 -13.60 -8.12 3.63
C HIS A 103 -14.09 -8.93 4.83
N HIS A 104 -13.50 -10.11 5.07
CA HIS A 104 -13.89 -11.05 6.10
C HIS A 104 -13.21 -10.84 7.46
N SER A 105 -12.26 -9.89 7.54
CA SER A 105 -11.53 -9.56 8.76
C SER A 105 -12.15 -8.34 9.47
N SER A 106 -12.06 -8.28 10.79
CA SER A 106 -12.43 -7.07 11.56
C SER A 106 -11.41 -5.93 11.30
N ALA A 107 -11.71 -4.71 11.77
CA ALA A 107 -10.77 -3.60 11.67
C ALA A 107 -9.46 -3.90 12.41
N ASP A 108 -9.55 -4.44 13.64
CA ASP A 108 -8.38 -4.82 14.44
C ASP A 108 -7.54 -5.90 13.75
N GLN A 109 -8.19 -6.89 13.15
CA GLN A 109 -7.50 -7.95 12.42
C GLN A 109 -6.73 -7.41 11.20
N VAL A 110 -7.32 -6.44 10.48
CA VAL A 110 -6.64 -5.80 9.33
C VAL A 110 -5.47 -4.95 9.81
N ALA A 111 -5.65 -4.17 10.87
CA ALA A 111 -4.58 -3.35 11.44
C ALA A 111 -3.40 -4.20 11.93
N GLU A 112 -3.66 -5.31 12.65
CA GLU A 112 -2.65 -6.28 13.07
C GLU A 112 -1.94 -6.92 11.86
N GLY A 113 -2.68 -7.24 10.78
CA GLY A 113 -2.09 -7.76 9.55
C GLY A 113 -1.12 -6.76 8.90
N ILE A 114 -1.48 -5.47 8.88
CA ILE A 114 -0.61 -4.40 8.37
C ILE A 114 0.59 -4.21 9.30
N GLU A 115 0.40 -4.26 10.61
CA GLU A 115 1.48 -4.20 11.60
C GLU A 115 2.54 -5.27 11.35
N VAL A 116 2.12 -6.53 11.17
CA VAL A 116 3.03 -7.65 10.87
C VAL A 116 3.80 -7.41 9.56
N ILE A 117 3.16 -6.86 8.54
CA ILE A 117 3.81 -6.49 7.28
C ILE A 117 4.89 -5.42 7.53
N VAL A 118 4.57 -4.36 8.28
CA VAL A 118 5.52 -3.28 8.59
C VAL A 118 6.72 -3.80 9.36
N TRP A 119 6.52 -4.66 10.37
CA TRP A 119 7.61 -5.33 11.08
C TRP A 119 8.45 -6.21 10.17
N SER A 120 7.85 -6.96 9.25
CA SER A 120 8.58 -7.76 8.27
C SER A 120 9.43 -6.89 7.34
N ILE A 121 8.89 -5.78 6.84
CA ILE A 121 9.63 -4.82 6.00
C ILE A 121 10.79 -4.20 6.76
N THR A 122 10.56 -3.64 7.95
CA THR A 122 11.59 -2.95 8.73
C THR A 122 12.70 -3.91 9.20
N SER A 123 12.36 -5.18 9.45
CA SER A 123 13.35 -6.21 9.79
C SER A 123 14.23 -6.59 8.59
N LYS A 124 13.66 -6.70 7.39
CA LYS A 124 14.39 -7.03 6.16
C LYS A 124 15.16 -5.84 5.58
N LEU A 125 14.63 -4.63 5.77
CA LEU A 125 15.13 -3.37 5.21
C LEU A 125 15.33 -2.32 6.33
N PRO A 126 16.26 -2.53 7.27
CA PRO A 126 16.37 -1.72 8.48
C PRO A 126 16.75 -0.25 8.23
N SER A 127 17.30 0.06 7.06
CA SER A 127 17.64 1.44 6.67
C SER A 127 16.51 2.17 5.92
N ALA A 128 15.45 1.46 5.51
CA ALA A 128 14.36 2.05 4.77
C ALA A 128 13.36 2.77 5.70
N LYS A 129 12.81 3.89 5.23
CA LYS A 129 11.63 4.52 5.86
C LYS A 129 10.36 3.89 5.27
N VAL A 130 9.46 3.42 6.12
CA VAL A 130 8.20 2.80 5.71
C VAL A 130 7.06 3.79 5.89
N ILE A 131 6.43 4.21 4.80
CA ILE A 131 5.24 5.07 4.79
C ILE A 131 4.02 4.15 4.68
N VAL A 132 3.23 4.06 5.74
CA VAL A 132 1.97 3.32 5.76
C VAL A 132 0.84 4.28 5.40
N LEU A 133 0.26 4.08 4.23
CA LEU A 133 -0.86 4.91 3.77
C LEU A 133 -2.16 4.47 4.43
N GLY A 134 -2.94 5.45 4.88
CA GLY A 134 -4.29 5.19 5.35
C GLY A 134 -5.18 4.64 4.24
N LEU A 135 -6.07 3.70 4.59
CA LEU A 135 -7.07 3.16 3.67
C LEU A 135 -8.00 4.27 3.19
N LEU A 136 -8.18 4.37 1.88
CA LEU A 136 -9.09 5.33 1.28
C LEU A 136 -10.56 4.96 1.56
N PRO A 137 -11.45 5.96 1.67
CA PRO A 137 -12.89 5.69 1.74
C PRO A 137 -13.36 5.06 0.41
N ARG A 138 -14.39 4.21 0.48
CA ARG A 138 -14.96 3.54 -0.69
C ARG A 138 -16.49 3.50 -0.66
N GLY A 139 -17.08 3.25 -1.83
CA GLY A 139 -18.54 3.25 -2.02
C GLY A 139 -19.09 4.65 -2.28
N GLN A 140 -20.14 4.77 -3.10
CA GLN A 140 -20.73 6.05 -3.47
C GLN A 140 -21.28 6.81 -2.26
N HIS A 141 -21.97 6.10 -1.38
CA HIS A 141 -22.61 6.63 -0.19
C HIS A 141 -21.94 6.12 1.10
N PRO A 142 -22.24 6.72 2.28
CA PRO A 142 -21.83 6.19 3.57
C PRO A 142 -22.18 4.70 3.70
N ASN A 143 -21.26 3.89 4.19
CA ASN A 143 -21.41 2.44 4.29
C ASN A 143 -20.47 1.86 5.37
N PRO A 144 -20.71 0.63 5.86
CA PRO A 144 -19.92 0.01 6.92
C PRO A 144 -18.42 -0.15 6.61
N LEU A 145 -18.04 -0.22 5.32
CA LEU A 145 -16.62 -0.34 4.95
C LEU A 145 -15.85 0.96 5.22
N ARG A 146 -16.51 2.13 5.07
CA ARG A 146 -15.87 3.40 5.45
C ARG A 146 -15.59 3.48 6.95
N GLU A 147 -16.53 3.03 7.76
CA GLU A 147 -16.35 2.97 9.22
C GLU A 147 -15.21 2.02 9.58
N LYS A 148 -15.19 0.84 8.97
CA LYS A 148 -14.09 -0.12 9.14
C LYS A 148 -12.74 0.48 8.76
N HIS A 149 -12.64 1.16 7.60
CA HIS A 149 -11.40 1.79 7.16
C HIS A 149 -10.97 2.91 8.11
N PHE A 150 -11.91 3.69 8.64
CA PHE A 150 -11.63 4.71 9.64
C PHE A 150 -11.01 4.09 10.91
N GLN A 151 -11.59 2.99 11.42
CA GLN A 151 -11.07 2.26 12.59
C GLN A 151 -9.67 1.69 12.32
N VAL A 152 -9.45 1.08 11.14
CA VAL A 152 -8.11 0.61 10.73
C VAL A 152 -7.12 1.79 10.72
N ASN A 153 -7.48 2.91 10.11
CA ASN A 153 -6.61 4.08 10.01
C ASN A 153 -6.26 4.66 11.38
N HIS A 154 -7.20 4.65 12.32
CA HIS A 154 -6.96 5.08 13.70
C HIS A 154 -5.93 4.18 14.39
N ALA A 155 -6.12 2.84 14.29
CA ALA A 155 -5.17 1.88 14.87
C ALA A 155 -3.76 2.01 14.23
N LEU A 156 -3.66 2.24 12.92
CA LEU A 156 -2.38 2.38 12.23
C LEU A 156 -1.56 3.60 12.70
N GLN A 157 -2.21 4.69 13.15
CA GLN A 157 -1.51 5.84 13.72
C GLN A 157 -0.76 5.46 15.00
N GLU A 158 -1.39 4.65 15.86
CA GLU A 158 -0.77 4.16 17.09
C GLU A 158 0.34 3.16 16.78
N VAL A 159 0.05 2.16 15.94
CA VAL A 159 1.00 1.10 15.55
C VAL A 159 2.27 1.68 14.95
N THR A 160 2.16 2.56 13.96
CA THR A 160 3.35 3.11 13.29
C THR A 160 4.20 3.99 14.21
N SER A 161 3.60 4.57 15.26
CA SER A 161 4.36 5.36 16.25
C SER A 161 5.30 4.50 17.11
N THR A 162 5.06 3.20 17.20
CA THR A 162 5.84 2.25 18.01
C THR A 162 6.89 1.49 17.18
N ILE A 163 6.76 1.45 15.85
CA ILE A 163 7.68 0.72 14.98
C ILE A 163 8.76 1.65 14.43
N PRO A 164 10.04 1.39 14.69
CA PRO A 164 11.13 2.24 14.19
C PRO A 164 11.09 2.36 12.65
N ASN A 165 11.44 3.54 12.17
CA ASN A 165 11.48 3.85 10.73
C ASN A 165 10.13 3.72 10.00
N SER A 166 9.01 3.67 10.71
CA SER A 166 7.68 3.70 10.11
C SER A 166 6.92 4.97 10.46
N LEU A 167 6.01 5.37 9.58
CA LEU A 167 5.07 6.47 9.83
C LEU A 167 3.74 6.20 9.13
N TYR A 168 2.66 6.66 9.73
CA TYR A 168 1.35 6.74 9.10
C TYR A 168 1.21 8.01 8.27
N LEU A 169 0.65 7.90 7.07
CA LEU A 169 0.27 9.03 6.24
C LEU A 169 -1.20 8.92 5.85
N ASN A 170 -2.01 9.87 6.32
CA ASN A 170 -3.35 10.03 5.76
C ASN A 170 -3.22 10.55 4.33
N SER A 171 -3.42 9.66 3.36
CA SER A 171 -3.29 9.96 1.93
C SER A 171 -4.61 10.34 1.26
N ASP A 172 -5.74 10.37 2.00
CA ASP A 172 -7.02 10.82 1.48
C ASP A 172 -7.02 12.35 1.28
N PRO A 173 -7.06 12.84 0.03
CA PRO A 173 -7.12 14.27 -0.26
C PRO A 173 -8.52 14.89 -0.03
N GLY A 174 -9.45 14.16 0.58
CA GLY A 174 -10.83 14.56 0.78
C GLY A 174 -11.75 14.07 -0.34
N PHE A 175 -11.75 12.78 -0.64
CA PHE A 175 -12.62 12.19 -1.65
C PHE A 175 -14.10 12.18 -1.25
N VAL A 176 -14.39 12.16 0.05
CA VAL A 176 -15.76 12.27 0.56
C VAL A 176 -16.18 13.73 0.56
N ARG A 177 -17.23 14.03 -0.16
CA ARG A 177 -17.85 15.37 -0.25
C ARG A 177 -18.65 15.71 1.00
N SER A 178 -19.07 16.96 1.14
CA SER A 178 -19.89 17.43 2.26
C SER A 178 -21.26 16.75 2.39
N ASP A 179 -21.79 16.21 1.28
CA ASP A 179 -23.02 15.41 1.25
C ASP A 179 -22.80 13.92 1.57
N GLY A 180 -21.58 13.54 1.91
CA GLY A 180 -21.19 12.17 2.22
C GLY A 180 -20.94 11.29 1.00
N THR A 181 -21.05 11.81 -0.23
CA THR A 181 -20.82 11.02 -1.44
C THR A 181 -19.37 11.05 -1.92
N ILE A 182 -18.99 10.07 -2.74
CA ILE A 182 -17.75 10.06 -3.51
C ILE A 182 -18.09 10.28 -4.98
N SER A 183 -17.30 11.09 -5.68
CA SER A 183 -17.49 11.36 -7.10
C SER A 183 -16.91 10.23 -7.97
N CYS A 184 -17.66 9.84 -9.01
CA CYS A 184 -17.12 8.97 -10.07
C CYS A 184 -15.98 9.63 -10.88
N ASP A 185 -15.86 10.97 -10.85
CA ASP A 185 -14.72 11.68 -11.42
C ASP A 185 -13.41 11.41 -10.67
N ASP A 186 -13.48 11.08 -9.39
CA ASP A 186 -12.33 10.76 -8.57
C ASP A 186 -12.11 9.25 -8.42
N MET A 187 -13.20 8.47 -8.31
CA MET A 187 -13.18 7.00 -8.24
C MET A 187 -14.23 6.43 -9.18
N PHE A 188 -13.83 5.84 -10.31
CA PHE A 188 -14.74 5.46 -11.40
C PHE A 188 -15.76 4.37 -11.03
N ASP A 189 -15.43 3.52 -10.07
CA ASP A 189 -16.30 2.49 -9.49
C ASP A 189 -16.45 2.67 -7.97
N TYR A 190 -16.18 3.89 -7.46
CA TYR A 190 -16.21 4.26 -6.05
C TYR A 190 -15.21 3.49 -5.16
N LEU A 191 -14.18 2.91 -5.77
CA LEU A 191 -13.03 2.28 -5.12
C LEU A 191 -11.73 2.65 -5.85
N HIS A 192 -11.66 2.39 -7.15
CA HIS A 192 -10.47 2.62 -7.94
C HIS A 192 -10.42 4.06 -8.45
N LEU A 193 -9.26 4.68 -8.28
CA LEU A 193 -9.05 6.07 -8.65
C LEU A 193 -9.02 6.26 -10.17
N THR A 194 -9.64 7.35 -10.63
CA THR A 194 -9.44 7.86 -11.99
C THR A 194 -8.05 8.51 -12.12
N ARG A 195 -7.65 8.92 -13.33
CA ARG A 195 -6.44 9.73 -13.52
C ARG A 195 -6.45 11.00 -12.66
N LYS A 196 -7.62 11.66 -12.54
CA LYS A 196 -7.82 12.84 -11.68
C LYS A 196 -7.66 12.49 -10.21
N GLY A 197 -8.23 11.36 -9.77
CA GLY A 197 -8.10 10.84 -8.42
C GLY A 197 -6.65 10.55 -8.08
N TYR A 198 -5.91 9.87 -8.96
CA TYR A 198 -4.48 9.61 -8.75
C TYR A 198 -3.63 10.87 -8.68
N LYS A 199 -3.92 11.90 -9.47
CA LYS A 199 -3.22 13.18 -9.40
C LYS A 199 -3.34 13.85 -8.02
N LYS A 200 -4.52 13.76 -7.40
CA LYS A 200 -4.74 14.24 -6.03
C LYS A 200 -4.03 13.38 -4.99
N PHE A 201 -4.21 12.05 -5.10
CA PHE A 201 -3.66 11.06 -4.18
C PHE A 201 -2.13 11.08 -4.15
N ALA A 202 -1.49 11.12 -5.31
CA ALA A 202 -0.04 11.05 -5.43
C ALA A 202 0.70 12.25 -4.82
N LYS A 203 0.07 13.43 -4.77
CA LYS A 203 0.74 14.68 -4.35
C LYS A 203 1.31 14.59 -2.94
N GLN A 204 0.49 14.19 -1.96
CA GLN A 204 0.93 14.11 -0.56
C GLN A 204 1.99 13.03 -0.37
N ILE A 205 1.84 11.90 -1.06
CA ILE A 205 2.79 10.79 -1.01
C ILE A 205 4.14 11.24 -1.56
N HIS A 206 4.14 11.92 -2.70
CA HIS A 206 5.35 12.44 -3.34
C HIS A 206 6.11 13.42 -2.43
N ASP A 207 5.41 14.35 -1.79
CA ASP A 207 6.04 15.35 -0.91
C ASP A 207 6.76 14.66 0.27
N VAL A 208 6.14 13.64 0.88
CA VAL A 208 6.74 12.87 1.98
C VAL A 208 7.89 12.00 1.49
N VAL A 209 7.75 11.32 0.35
CA VAL A 209 8.83 10.54 -0.26
C VAL A 209 10.05 11.40 -0.53
N LEU A 210 9.88 12.58 -1.15
CA LEU A 210 10.99 13.51 -1.40
C LEU A 210 11.68 13.98 -0.13
N LYS A 211 10.92 14.20 0.96
CA LYS A 211 11.49 14.58 2.26
C LYS A 211 12.47 13.51 2.74
N PHE A 212 12.08 12.23 2.70
CA PHE A 212 12.94 11.13 3.15
C PHE A 212 14.12 10.83 2.21
N LEU A 213 13.95 11.04 0.91
CA LEU A 213 15.06 10.90 -0.03
C LEU A 213 16.14 11.98 0.17
N LYS A 214 15.74 13.21 0.55
CA LYS A 214 16.65 14.34 0.77
C LYS A 214 17.26 14.34 2.18
N TYR A 215 16.50 13.91 3.17
CA TYR A 215 16.86 13.96 4.59
C TYR A 215 16.59 12.61 5.27
N PRO A 216 17.38 11.56 4.99
CA PRO A 216 17.12 10.21 5.49
C PRO A 216 17.08 10.11 7.02
N ASP A 217 17.77 11.00 7.74
CA ASP A 217 17.86 10.99 9.22
C ASP A 217 16.85 11.93 9.92
N SER A 218 16.00 12.62 9.17
CA SER A 218 14.97 13.48 9.79
C SER A 218 13.81 12.64 10.34
N SER A 219 13.97 12.13 11.56
CA SER A 219 12.84 11.73 12.41
C SER A 219 11.97 12.97 12.63
N SER A 220 10.72 12.92 12.24
CA SER A 220 9.71 13.96 12.52
C SER A 220 9.26 13.86 13.95
#